data_d10478823ae6b20c07d5a49158938f21
#
_entry.id   d10478823ae6b20c07d5a49158938f21
#
_cell.length_a   1.000
_cell.length_b   1.000
_cell.length_c   1.000
_cell.angle_alpha   90.00
_cell.angle_beta   90.00
_cell.angle_gamma   90.00
#
_symmetry.space_group_name_H-M   'P 1'
#
loop_
_entity.id
_entity.type
_entity.pdbx_description
1 polymer ?
#
loop_
_entity_poly.entity_id
_entity_poly.type
_entity_poly.pdbx_seq_one_letter_code
_entity_poly.pdbx_strand_id
1 'polypeptide(L)'
;WLGTLRRDDVELIRAPIRAITPRGVQTSDGVHHDVDVIVYATGFRHTDVLWPMRITGRDGADLHELWGSRPYAYLGITVPGFPNFFMLYGPGAHLAHGGSLIFNSELEMRYI
;
A
#
# COMPACT_ATOMS: atom_id res chain seq x y z
N TRP A 1 17.46 2.72 -12.28
CA TRP A 1 17.32 2.10 -10.96
C TRP A 1 18.56 1.21 -10.66
N LEU A 2 18.80 0.07 -11.31
CA LEU A 2 19.97 -0.78 -11.04
C LEU A 2 21.30 -0.07 -11.32
N GLY A 3 21.37 0.81 -12.33
CA GLY A 3 22.52 1.64 -12.60
C GLY A 3 22.88 2.60 -11.45
N THR A 4 21.87 3.13 -10.75
CA THR A 4 22.06 4.02 -9.61
C THR A 4 22.78 3.31 -8.45
N LEU A 5 22.43 2.05 -8.19
CA LEU A 5 23.03 1.25 -7.11
C LEU A 5 24.51 0.86 -7.37
N ARG A 6 25.03 1.12 -8.58
CA ARG A 6 26.41 0.87 -8.95
C ARG A 6 27.31 2.10 -8.85
N ARG A 7 26.76 3.23 -8.48
CA ARG A 7 27.49 4.50 -8.34
C ARG A 7 28.31 4.47 -7.05
N ASP A 8 29.49 5.03 -7.09
CA ASP A 8 30.39 5.11 -5.93
C ASP A 8 29.89 6.05 -4.82
N ASP A 9 28.93 6.94 -5.17
CA ASP A 9 28.28 7.87 -4.24
C ASP A 9 26.95 7.35 -3.69
N VAL A 10 26.61 6.08 -3.94
CA VAL A 10 25.37 5.45 -3.45
C VAL A 10 25.67 4.21 -2.64
N GLU A 11 25.24 4.18 -1.41
CA GLU A 11 25.35 3.05 -0.53
C GLU A 11 23.97 2.43 -0.24
N LEU A 12 23.87 1.12 -0.41
CA LEU A 12 22.65 0.36 -0.06
C LEU A 12 22.79 -0.24 1.34
N ILE A 13 22.14 0.36 2.31
CA ILE A 13 22.09 -0.15 3.68
C ILE A 13 20.96 -1.17 3.78
N ARG A 14 21.30 -2.40 4.18
CA ARG A 14 20.34 -3.52 4.32
C ARG A 14 19.91 -3.77 5.77
N ALA A 15 20.64 -3.20 6.73
CA ALA A 15 20.32 -3.33 8.14
C ALA A 15 19.03 -2.54 8.47
N PRO A 16 18.10 -3.10 9.26
CA PRO A 16 16.91 -2.38 9.70
C PRO A 16 17.25 -1.09 10.45
N ILE A 17 16.44 -0.06 10.25
CA ILE A 17 16.54 1.18 11.00
C ILE A 17 16.09 0.94 12.44
N ARG A 18 16.93 1.30 13.40
CA ARG A 18 16.63 1.23 14.83
C ARG A 18 16.07 2.55 15.36
N ALA A 19 16.67 3.67 14.96
CA ALA A 19 16.28 4.99 15.44
C ALA A 19 16.68 6.08 14.45
N ILE A 20 15.92 7.17 14.45
CA ILE A 20 16.31 8.43 13.85
C ILE A 20 16.89 9.32 14.97
N THR A 21 18.02 9.92 14.71
CA THR A 21 18.74 10.77 15.65
C THR A 21 18.86 12.20 15.10
N PRO A 22 19.26 13.19 15.89
CA PRO A 22 19.47 14.54 15.39
C PRO A 22 20.53 14.68 14.27
N ARG A 23 21.41 13.68 14.11
CA ARG A 23 22.47 13.70 13.10
C ARG A 23 22.25 12.72 11.96
N GLY A 24 21.22 11.88 12.01
CA GLY A 24 20.99 10.90 10.96
C GLY A 24 20.23 9.66 11.42
N VAL A 25 20.65 8.49 10.96
CA VAL A 25 19.96 7.21 11.14
C VAL A 25 20.88 6.22 11.83
N GLN A 26 20.38 5.56 12.87
CA GLN A 26 21.06 4.43 13.51
C GLN A 26 20.42 3.11 13.06
N THR A 27 21.24 2.19 12.60
CA THR A 27 20.82 0.85 12.17
C THR A 27 20.94 -0.19 13.30
N SER A 28 20.30 -1.34 13.13
CA SER A 28 20.23 -2.39 14.16
C SER A 28 21.57 -3.07 14.46
N ASP A 29 22.53 -2.98 13.54
CA ASP A 29 23.91 -3.42 13.69
C ASP A 29 24.79 -2.44 14.53
N GLY A 30 24.19 -1.32 14.98
CA GLY A 30 24.85 -0.33 15.80
C GLY A 30 25.56 0.78 15.03
N VAL A 31 25.56 0.72 13.69
CA VAL A 31 26.18 1.73 12.84
C VAL A 31 25.32 3.00 12.83
N HIS A 32 25.97 4.16 12.88
CA HIS A 32 25.31 5.45 12.73
C HIS A 32 25.68 6.06 11.38
N HIS A 33 24.67 6.40 10.60
CA HIS A 33 24.79 7.05 9.30
C HIS A 33 24.43 8.53 9.45
N ASP A 34 25.43 9.40 9.40
CA ASP A 34 25.21 10.86 9.45
C ASP A 34 24.64 11.31 8.10
N VAL A 35 23.53 12.03 8.12
CA VAL A 35 22.87 12.55 6.92
C VAL A 35 22.25 13.91 7.20
N ASP A 36 22.22 14.76 6.17
CA ASP A 36 21.64 16.10 6.24
C ASP A 36 20.12 16.08 5.96
N VAL A 37 19.67 15.11 5.17
CA VAL A 37 18.27 14.99 4.76
C VAL A 37 17.82 13.53 4.82
N ILE A 38 16.63 13.30 5.36
CA ILE A 38 15.96 11.99 5.34
C ILE A 38 14.69 12.09 4.49
N VAL A 39 14.60 11.26 3.46
CA VAL A 39 13.39 11.14 2.62
C VAL A 39 12.62 9.89 3.00
N TYR A 40 11.41 10.08 3.53
CA TYR A 40 10.51 8.97 3.84
C TYR A 40 9.80 8.49 2.58
N ALA A 41 10.23 7.36 2.05
CA ALA A 41 9.61 6.69 0.91
C ALA A 41 9.06 5.31 1.31
N THR A 42 8.43 5.23 2.48
CA THR A 42 8.00 3.99 3.15
C THR A 42 6.72 3.39 2.56
N GLY A 43 6.09 4.06 1.59
CA GLY A 43 4.84 3.63 0.96
C GLY A 43 3.60 3.95 1.80
N PHE A 44 2.46 3.53 1.28
CA PHE A 44 1.16 3.68 1.94
C PHE A 44 0.80 2.43 2.75
N ARG A 45 -0.13 2.58 3.69
CA ARG A 45 -0.78 1.46 4.37
C ARG A 45 -1.80 0.81 3.43
N HIS A 46 -1.33 -0.03 2.56
CA HIS A 46 -2.16 -0.70 1.54
C HIS A 46 -3.25 -1.62 2.13
N THR A 47 -3.16 -1.95 3.41
CA THR A 47 -4.16 -2.72 4.15
C THR A 47 -5.32 -1.85 4.67
N ASP A 48 -5.12 -0.53 4.78
CA ASP A 48 -6.12 0.40 5.28
C ASP A 48 -7.01 0.89 4.13
N VAL A 49 -7.55 -0.07 3.37
CA VAL A 49 -8.38 0.20 2.18
C VAL A 49 -9.60 1.02 2.58
N LEU A 50 -9.81 2.14 1.88
CA LEU A 50 -10.93 3.08 2.07
C LEU A 50 -10.98 3.79 3.43
N TRP A 51 -9.98 3.63 4.28
CA TRP A 51 -9.91 4.36 5.53
C TRP A 51 -9.71 5.87 5.30
N PRO A 52 -10.41 6.78 6.03
CA PRO A 52 -11.34 6.54 7.15
C PRO A 52 -12.83 6.54 6.78
N MET A 53 -13.20 6.23 5.54
CA MET A 53 -14.60 6.23 5.10
C MET A 53 -15.39 5.12 5.81
N ARG A 54 -16.59 5.47 6.33
CA ARG A 54 -17.53 4.46 6.80
C ARG A 54 -18.47 4.07 5.67
N ILE A 55 -18.53 2.79 5.38
CA ILE A 55 -19.40 2.22 4.34
C ILE A 55 -20.31 1.21 5.00
N THR A 56 -21.61 1.49 4.92
CA THR A 56 -22.65 0.66 5.53
C THR A 56 -23.39 -0.13 4.46
N GLY A 57 -23.46 -1.43 4.64
CA GLY A 57 -24.17 -2.37 3.79
C GLY A 57 -25.59 -2.68 4.27
N ARG A 58 -26.13 -3.82 3.81
CA ARG A 58 -27.43 -4.32 4.27
C ARG A 58 -27.43 -4.56 5.77
N ASP A 59 -28.56 -4.36 6.38
CA ASP A 59 -28.79 -4.60 7.81
C ASP A 59 -27.82 -3.84 8.74
N GLY A 60 -27.26 -2.74 8.24
CA GLY A 60 -26.33 -1.89 9.00
C GLY A 60 -24.91 -2.45 9.09
N ALA A 61 -24.54 -3.46 8.32
CA ALA A 61 -23.20 -4.04 8.32
C ALA A 61 -22.12 -2.98 7.99
N ASP A 62 -21.07 -2.92 8.79
CA ASP A 62 -19.91 -2.05 8.53
C ASP A 62 -18.87 -2.80 7.71
N LEU A 63 -18.35 -2.15 6.66
CA LEU A 63 -17.39 -2.77 5.74
C LEU A 63 -16.07 -3.11 6.40
N HIS A 64 -15.57 -2.24 7.26
CA HIS A 64 -14.29 -2.46 7.96
C HIS A 64 -14.41 -3.55 9.03
N GLU A 65 -15.55 -3.65 9.70
CA GLU A 65 -15.82 -4.75 10.62
C GLU A 65 -15.88 -6.09 9.89
N LEU A 66 -16.53 -6.13 8.72
CA LEU A 66 -16.59 -7.32 7.87
C LEU A 66 -15.19 -7.75 7.40
N TRP A 67 -14.36 -6.82 7.00
CA TRP A 67 -13.02 -7.11 6.48
C TRP A 67 -12.01 -7.47 7.58
N GLY A 68 -12.15 -6.88 8.76
CA GLY A 68 -11.16 -7.02 9.83
C GLY A 68 -9.76 -6.61 9.36
N SER A 69 -8.79 -7.50 9.51
CA SER A 69 -7.40 -7.25 9.09
C SER A 69 -7.08 -7.62 7.64
N ARG A 70 -8.06 -8.18 6.90
CA ARG A 70 -7.85 -8.67 5.53
C ARG A 70 -8.97 -8.20 4.60
N PRO A 71 -8.85 -7.01 4.03
CA PRO A 71 -9.78 -6.55 3.01
C PRO A 71 -9.88 -7.53 1.85
N TYR A 72 -11.11 -7.82 1.40
CA TYR A 72 -11.38 -8.68 0.26
C TYR A 72 -12.54 -8.16 -0.57
N ALA A 73 -12.53 -8.50 -1.86
CA ALA A 73 -13.63 -8.22 -2.77
C ALA A 73 -13.67 -9.29 -3.87
N TYR A 74 -14.85 -9.57 -4.37
CA TYR A 74 -15.00 -10.44 -5.55
C TYR A 74 -14.50 -9.68 -6.78
N LEU A 75 -13.50 -10.22 -7.44
CA LEU A 75 -12.76 -9.61 -8.56
C LEU A 75 -12.18 -8.21 -8.27
N GLY A 76 -12.02 -7.84 -6.99
CA GLY A 76 -11.65 -6.48 -6.62
C GLY A 76 -12.76 -5.45 -6.75
N ILE A 77 -14.00 -5.85 -7.08
CA ILE A 77 -15.09 -4.97 -7.47
C ILE A 77 -16.19 -4.91 -6.43
N THR A 78 -16.70 -6.06 -5.98
CA THR A 78 -17.91 -6.13 -5.15
C THR A 78 -17.67 -6.85 -3.82
N VAL A 79 -18.49 -6.51 -2.82
CA VAL A 79 -18.45 -7.15 -1.50
C VAL A 79 -19.85 -7.67 -1.16
N PRO A 80 -19.99 -8.94 -0.74
CA PRO A 80 -21.27 -9.48 -0.28
C PRO A 80 -21.88 -8.63 0.83
N GLY A 81 -23.18 -8.35 0.73
CA GLY A 81 -23.86 -7.48 1.67
C GLY A 81 -23.83 -5.98 1.35
N PHE A 82 -23.11 -5.57 0.30
CA PHE A 82 -22.99 -4.17 -0.14
C PHE A 82 -23.41 -4.02 -1.61
N PRO A 83 -24.70 -4.16 -1.92
CA PRO A 83 -25.18 -4.35 -3.31
C PRO A 83 -25.00 -3.13 -4.21
N ASN A 84 -24.88 -1.93 -3.65
CA ASN A 84 -24.73 -0.69 -4.40
C ASN A 84 -23.31 -0.10 -4.26
N PHE A 85 -22.36 -0.92 -3.78
CA PHE A 85 -20.99 -0.50 -3.58
C PHE A 85 -20.07 -1.26 -4.53
N PHE A 86 -19.37 -0.50 -5.37
CA PHE A 86 -18.42 -1.02 -6.34
C PHE A 86 -17.08 -0.32 -6.15
N MET A 87 -16.01 -1.06 -6.31
CA MET A 87 -14.64 -0.56 -6.28
C MET A 87 -14.00 -0.76 -7.64
N LEU A 88 -13.12 0.14 -8.02
CA LEU A 88 -12.17 -0.08 -9.10
C LEU A 88 -10.80 -0.34 -8.48
N TYR A 89 -10.14 -1.37 -8.95
CA TYR A 89 -8.83 -1.78 -8.44
C TYR A 89 -8.82 -2.04 -6.92
N GLY A 90 -9.87 -2.66 -6.44
CA GLY A 90 -10.06 -2.96 -5.02
C GLY A 90 -9.19 -4.12 -4.50
N PRO A 91 -9.46 -4.59 -3.28
CA PRO A 91 -8.67 -5.64 -2.65
C PRO A 91 -8.57 -6.90 -3.51
N GLY A 92 -7.35 -7.41 -3.69
CA GLY A 92 -7.08 -8.60 -4.50
C GLY A 92 -6.88 -8.34 -6.00
N ALA A 93 -7.16 -7.14 -6.52
CA ALA A 93 -6.95 -6.76 -7.92
C ALA A 93 -5.59 -6.08 -8.17
N HIS A 94 -4.75 -5.93 -7.14
CA HIS A 94 -3.47 -5.25 -7.28
C HIS A 94 -2.49 -6.04 -8.15
N LEU A 95 -2.08 -5.43 -9.26
CA LEU A 95 -1.00 -5.94 -10.09
C LEU A 95 0.34 -5.62 -9.42
N ALA A 96 1.05 -6.62 -8.97
CA ALA A 96 2.36 -6.44 -8.35
C ALA A 96 3.38 -5.86 -9.35
N HIS A 97 3.26 -6.22 -10.62
CA HIS A 97 4.07 -5.73 -11.74
C HIS A 97 3.43 -6.15 -13.06
N GLY A 98 3.59 -5.32 -14.05
CA GLY A 98 3.02 -5.56 -15.39
C GLY A 98 1.54 -5.19 -15.49
N GLY A 99 1.14 -4.68 -16.62
CA GLY A 99 -0.22 -4.24 -16.90
C GLY A 99 -0.49 -2.75 -16.63
N SER A 100 -1.61 -2.29 -17.15
CA SER A 100 -2.06 -0.92 -17.00
C SER A 100 -3.20 -0.86 -15.98
N LEU A 101 -3.04 -0.02 -14.97
CA LEU A 101 -4.09 0.28 -14.00
C LEU A 101 -5.36 0.79 -14.69
N ILE A 102 -5.19 1.70 -15.65
CA ILE A 102 -6.30 2.29 -16.41
C ILE A 102 -7.04 1.22 -17.21
N PHE A 103 -6.31 0.35 -17.91
CA PHE A 103 -6.91 -0.74 -18.67
C PHE A 103 -7.74 -1.69 -17.81
N ASN A 104 -7.23 -2.06 -16.61
CA ASN A 104 -7.99 -2.88 -15.68
C ASN A 104 -9.25 -2.18 -15.19
N SER A 105 -9.13 -0.91 -14.81
CA SER A 105 -10.30 -0.13 -14.36
C SER A 105 -11.36 0.01 -15.46
N GLU A 106 -10.95 0.14 -16.73
CA GLU A 106 -11.88 0.14 -17.87
C GLU A 106 -12.61 -1.22 -18.02
N LEU A 107 -11.91 -2.34 -17.83
CA LEU A 107 -12.54 -3.67 -17.85
C LEU A 107 -13.52 -3.86 -16.68
N GLU A 108 -13.12 -3.43 -15.48
CA GLU A 108 -13.97 -3.47 -14.29
C GLU A 108 -15.22 -2.61 -14.48
N MET A 109 -15.10 -1.40 -15.05
CA MET A 109 -16.25 -0.54 -15.37
C MET A 109 -17.20 -1.16 -16.41
N ARG A 110 -16.69 -1.94 -17.34
CA ARG A 110 -17.55 -2.66 -18.31
C ARG A 110 -18.25 -3.87 -17.70
N TYR A 111 -17.68 -4.40 -16.63
CA TYR A 111 -18.28 -5.53 -15.89
C TYR A 111 -19.42 -5.07 -14.98
N ILE A 112 -19.34 -3.86 -14.40
CA ILE A 112 -20.37 -3.23 -13.56
C ILE A 112 -21.57 -2.79 -14.41
#